data_4aaed1580b0e69405c72eb6b24ce2cbb
#
_entry.id   4aaed1580b0e69405c72eb6b24ce2cbb
#
_cell.length_a   1.000
_cell.length_b   1.000
_cell.length_c   1.000
_cell.angle_alpha   90.00
_cell.angle_beta   90.00
_cell.angle_gamma   90.00
#
_symmetry.space_group_name_H-M   'P 1'
#
loop_
_entity.id
_entity.type
_entity.pdbx_description
1 polymer ?
#
loop_
_entity_poly.entity_id
_entity_poly.type
_entity_poly.pdbx_seq_one_letter_code
_entity_poly.pdbx_strand_id
1 'polypeptide(L)'
;MTRSDGRLADQLRPVTFERGWLEQAEGSALVSFGRTRVLCTASFTAGVPRWLKGSGQGWVTAEYAMLPRATNTRNDRESVKGKLGGRTQEISRLIGRSIRAAVDMSVLGENTIVLDCDVLQADGGTRTAAITGAYVALADAVDWAIAKKLITKSPLIGSVAAVSVGIIDGEARLDLHYDDDVRAQTDMNVVMTGDGRFVEVQGTAEGEPFDRGLLNELLDLAAAGCTDLTALQAAALAIPLAVSQA
;
A
#
# COMPACT_ATOMS: atom_id res chain seq x y z
N MET A 1 -23.13 -1.30 17.09
CA MET A 1 -23.73 -2.47 16.37
C MET A 1 -22.61 -3.40 15.93
N THR A 2 -22.80 -4.70 15.92
CA THR A 2 -21.79 -5.63 15.42
C THR A 2 -21.59 -5.42 13.92
N ARG A 3 -20.35 -5.35 13.46
CA ARG A 3 -20.01 -5.29 12.02
C ARG A 3 -20.53 -6.52 11.30
N SER A 4 -20.86 -6.42 10.00
CA SER A 4 -21.41 -7.53 9.20
C SER A 4 -20.48 -8.75 9.11
N ASP A 5 -19.17 -8.53 9.29
CA ASP A 5 -18.14 -9.58 9.32
C ASP A 5 -17.76 -10.07 10.73
N GLY A 6 -18.45 -9.55 11.78
CA GLY A 6 -18.29 -9.97 13.18
C GLY A 6 -17.08 -9.37 13.90
N ARG A 7 -16.29 -8.49 13.28
CA ARG A 7 -15.15 -7.82 13.93
C ARG A 7 -15.59 -6.74 14.92
N LEU A 8 -14.71 -6.42 15.87
CA LEU A 8 -14.81 -5.22 16.70
C LEU A 8 -14.50 -3.96 15.86
N ALA A 9 -14.89 -2.80 16.36
CA ALA A 9 -14.69 -1.52 15.67
C ALA A 9 -13.21 -1.21 15.42
N ASP A 10 -12.34 -1.56 16.34
CA ASP A 10 -10.89 -1.34 16.34
C ASP A 10 -10.06 -2.50 15.76
N GLN A 11 -10.71 -3.49 15.16
CA GLN A 11 -10.06 -4.72 14.70
C GLN A 11 -9.77 -4.70 13.18
N LEU A 12 -8.53 -5.01 12.81
CA LEU A 12 -8.15 -5.30 11.43
C LEU A 12 -8.80 -6.59 10.93
N ARG A 13 -9.05 -6.69 9.62
CA ARG A 13 -9.27 -7.98 8.95
C ARG A 13 -8.03 -8.86 9.12
N PRO A 14 -8.10 -10.18 8.96
CA PRO A 14 -6.92 -11.01 8.83
C PRO A 14 -6.04 -10.49 7.68
N VAL A 15 -4.77 -10.19 8.00
CA VAL A 15 -3.80 -9.67 7.02
C VAL A 15 -2.72 -10.70 6.79
N THR A 16 -2.41 -10.99 5.52
CA THR A 16 -1.35 -11.92 5.13
C THR A 16 -0.50 -11.34 4.00
N PHE A 17 0.77 -11.75 3.97
CA PHE A 17 1.72 -11.43 2.92
C PHE A 17 2.33 -12.73 2.39
N GLU A 18 2.03 -13.09 1.14
CA GLU A 18 2.66 -14.21 0.45
C GLU A 18 3.77 -13.65 -0.43
N ARG A 19 5.01 -13.70 0.06
CA ARG A 19 6.20 -13.13 -0.60
C ARG A 19 6.73 -14.06 -1.69
N GLY A 20 7.44 -13.51 -2.68
CA GLY A 20 7.98 -14.28 -3.80
C GLY A 20 6.89 -14.90 -4.67
N TRP A 21 5.75 -14.24 -4.78
CA TRP A 21 4.60 -14.71 -5.55
C TRP A 21 4.91 -14.86 -7.04
N LEU A 22 5.66 -13.92 -7.62
CA LEU A 22 6.14 -13.98 -9.00
C LEU A 22 7.64 -14.18 -9.03
N GLU A 23 8.10 -15.20 -9.74
CA GLU A 23 9.53 -15.54 -9.87
C GLU A 23 10.31 -14.54 -10.73
N GLN A 24 9.63 -13.80 -11.61
CA GLN A 24 10.27 -12.89 -12.56
C GLN A 24 10.54 -11.49 -11.99
N ALA A 25 9.87 -11.09 -10.91
CA ALA A 25 10.04 -9.79 -10.29
C ALA A 25 11.15 -9.85 -9.24
N GLU A 26 11.94 -8.78 -9.11
CA GLU A 26 12.99 -8.65 -8.09
C GLU A 26 12.42 -8.68 -6.67
N GLY A 27 11.17 -8.23 -6.52
CA GLY A 27 10.38 -8.40 -5.29
C GLY A 27 8.91 -8.55 -5.63
N SER A 28 8.20 -9.43 -4.93
CA SER A 28 6.76 -9.59 -5.12
C SER A 28 6.06 -10.09 -3.88
N ALA A 29 4.85 -9.59 -3.65
CA ALA A 29 4.00 -10.04 -2.55
C ALA A 29 2.52 -10.00 -2.96
N LEU A 30 1.80 -11.09 -2.71
CA LEU A 30 0.36 -11.06 -2.66
C LEU A 30 -0.06 -10.66 -1.25
N VAL A 31 -0.62 -9.46 -1.11
CA VAL A 31 -1.17 -8.98 0.15
C VAL A 31 -2.67 -9.23 0.20
N SER A 32 -3.15 -9.74 1.33
CA SER A 32 -4.58 -9.92 1.59
C SER A 32 -5.00 -9.18 2.85
N PHE A 33 -6.05 -8.38 2.75
CA PHE A 33 -6.79 -7.80 3.89
C PHE A 33 -8.18 -8.43 3.87
N GLY A 34 -8.35 -9.54 4.59
CA GLY A 34 -9.53 -10.37 4.47
C GLY A 34 -9.75 -10.81 3.01
N ARG A 35 -10.83 -10.33 2.39
CA ARG A 35 -11.17 -10.65 0.99
C ARG A 35 -10.53 -9.73 -0.03
N THR A 36 -10.00 -8.58 0.35
CA THR A 36 -9.22 -7.71 -0.55
C THR A 36 -7.87 -8.35 -0.83
N ARG A 37 -7.51 -8.52 -2.11
CA ARG A 37 -6.24 -9.11 -2.55
C ARG A 37 -5.60 -8.22 -3.59
N VAL A 38 -4.34 -7.85 -3.32
CA VAL A 38 -3.53 -7.03 -4.24
C VAL A 38 -2.20 -7.73 -4.47
N LEU A 39 -1.88 -7.95 -5.74
CA LEU A 39 -0.54 -8.39 -6.13
C LEU A 39 0.34 -7.13 -6.28
N CYS A 40 1.40 -7.07 -5.50
CA CYS A 40 2.38 -5.99 -5.55
C CYS A 40 3.70 -6.56 -6.06
N THR A 41 4.27 -5.94 -7.10
CA THR A 41 5.60 -6.26 -7.59
C THR A 41 6.51 -5.05 -7.53
N ALA A 42 7.81 -5.29 -7.44
CA ALA A 42 8.85 -4.28 -7.47
C ALA A 42 9.89 -4.67 -8.51
N SER A 43 10.03 -3.85 -9.56
CA SER A 43 11.01 -4.04 -10.63
C SER A 43 12.17 -3.08 -10.45
N PHE A 44 13.40 -3.61 -10.34
CA PHE A 44 14.62 -2.83 -10.18
C PHE A 44 15.30 -2.63 -11.55
N THR A 45 15.55 -1.36 -11.92
CA THR A 45 16.18 -1.00 -13.20
C THR A 45 17.31 -0.02 -12.97
N ALA A 46 18.47 -0.25 -13.61
CA ALA A 46 19.56 0.70 -13.61
C ALA A 46 19.18 1.97 -14.39
N GLY A 47 19.58 3.13 -13.87
CA GLY A 47 19.27 4.43 -14.44
C GLY A 47 18.01 5.08 -13.88
N VAL A 48 17.86 6.36 -14.19
CA VAL A 48 16.77 7.22 -13.71
C VAL A 48 16.15 8.00 -14.86
N PRO A 49 14.94 8.54 -14.70
CA PRO A 49 14.33 9.43 -15.67
C PRO A 49 15.27 10.60 -16.04
N ARG A 50 15.17 11.13 -17.28
CA ARG A 50 16.06 12.16 -17.81
C ARG A 50 16.24 13.38 -16.91
N TRP A 51 15.17 13.77 -16.20
CA TRP A 51 15.17 14.93 -15.30
C TRP A 51 15.94 14.70 -13.99
N LEU A 52 16.25 13.43 -13.61
CA LEU A 52 17.08 13.08 -12.47
C LEU A 52 18.51 12.69 -12.84
N LYS A 53 18.81 12.51 -14.12
CA LYS A 53 20.12 12.03 -14.58
C LYS A 53 21.24 13.00 -14.17
N GLY A 54 22.28 12.46 -13.53
CA GLY A 54 23.41 13.23 -13.00
C GLY A 54 23.16 13.87 -11.63
N SER A 55 22.00 13.62 -10.99
CA SER A 55 21.70 14.12 -9.63
C SER A 55 22.27 13.26 -8.52
N GLY A 56 22.67 12.00 -8.83
CA GLY A 56 23.02 10.99 -7.83
C GLY A 56 21.83 10.45 -7.05
N GLN A 57 20.59 10.83 -7.43
CA GLN A 57 19.36 10.39 -6.77
C GLN A 57 18.69 9.27 -7.54
N GLY A 58 18.15 8.29 -6.81
CA GLY A 58 17.30 7.25 -7.36
C GLY A 58 15.85 7.71 -7.54
N TRP A 59 15.04 6.82 -8.07
CA TRP A 59 13.62 7.08 -8.25
C TRP A 59 12.78 5.86 -7.86
N VAL A 60 11.67 6.10 -7.14
CA VAL A 60 10.64 5.10 -6.87
C VAL A 60 9.31 5.64 -7.35
N THR A 61 8.64 4.86 -8.17
CA THR A 61 7.31 5.19 -8.70
C THR A 61 6.38 4.00 -8.58
N ALA A 62 5.08 4.22 -8.76
CA ALA A 62 4.10 3.15 -8.70
C ALA A 62 3.02 3.29 -9.76
N GLU A 63 2.53 2.15 -10.20
CA GLU A 63 1.32 1.99 -10.99
C GLU A 63 0.28 1.20 -10.21
N TYR A 64 -0.99 1.44 -10.51
CA TYR A 64 -2.10 0.77 -9.85
C TYR A 64 -3.14 0.40 -10.89
N ALA A 65 -3.65 -0.81 -10.82
CA ALA A 65 -4.73 -1.26 -11.66
C ALA A 65 -5.69 -2.20 -10.92
N MET A 66 -6.88 -2.37 -11.47
CA MET A 66 -7.83 -3.37 -10.99
C MET A 66 -8.18 -4.34 -12.12
N LEU A 67 -8.19 -5.64 -11.84
CA LEU A 67 -8.72 -6.61 -12.78
C LEU A 67 -10.21 -6.34 -13.07
N PRO A 68 -10.69 -6.58 -14.29
CA PRO A 68 -12.09 -6.33 -14.65
C PRO A 68 -13.11 -6.99 -13.72
N ARG A 69 -12.78 -8.14 -13.15
CA ARG A 69 -13.63 -8.88 -12.21
C ARG A 69 -13.10 -8.85 -10.78
N ALA A 70 -12.28 -7.86 -10.44
CA ALA A 70 -11.91 -7.61 -9.05
C ALA A 70 -13.12 -7.21 -8.18
N THR A 71 -14.18 -6.70 -8.80
CA THR A 71 -15.44 -6.26 -8.18
C THR A 71 -16.62 -7.17 -8.56
N ASN A 72 -17.77 -7.00 -7.90
CA ASN A 72 -19.00 -7.78 -8.14
C ASN A 72 -19.48 -7.67 -9.59
N THR A 73 -19.35 -6.51 -10.20
CA THR A 73 -19.64 -6.28 -11.62
C THR A 73 -18.36 -6.17 -12.42
N ARG A 74 -18.41 -6.54 -13.71
CA ARG A 74 -17.26 -6.39 -14.61
C ARG A 74 -17.02 -4.92 -14.95
N ASN A 75 -15.82 -4.43 -14.68
CA ASN A 75 -15.34 -3.13 -15.14
C ASN A 75 -14.57 -3.29 -16.47
N ASP A 76 -14.59 -2.25 -17.30
CA ASP A 76 -13.76 -2.23 -18.49
C ASP A 76 -12.28 -2.08 -18.14
N ARG A 77 -11.41 -2.62 -18.98
CA ARG A 77 -9.97 -2.35 -18.85
C ARG A 77 -9.67 -0.93 -19.33
N GLU A 78 -9.04 -0.12 -18.48
CA GLU A 78 -8.67 1.26 -18.81
C GLU A 78 -7.69 1.32 -19.99
N SER A 79 -6.77 0.35 -20.12
CA SER A 79 -5.84 0.23 -21.23
C SER A 79 -6.55 0.13 -22.60
N VAL A 80 -7.73 -0.48 -22.65
CA VAL A 80 -8.54 -0.57 -23.89
C VAL A 80 -9.16 0.78 -24.24
N LYS A 81 -9.43 1.62 -23.25
CA LYS A 81 -9.97 2.99 -23.45
C LYS A 81 -8.86 4.00 -23.83
N GLY A 82 -7.59 3.59 -23.82
CA GLY A 82 -6.44 4.43 -24.22
C GLY A 82 -6.07 5.53 -23.22
N LYS A 83 -6.70 5.57 -22.04
CA LYS A 83 -6.34 6.51 -20.95
C LYS A 83 -6.68 5.92 -19.60
N LEU A 84 -5.86 6.24 -18.61
CA LEU A 84 -6.11 5.93 -17.21
C LEU A 84 -7.19 6.84 -16.64
N GLY A 85 -8.04 6.29 -15.79
CA GLY A 85 -9.03 7.05 -15.01
C GLY A 85 -8.37 7.94 -13.96
N GLY A 86 -9.06 9.00 -13.53
CA GLY A 86 -8.56 9.91 -12.49
C GLY A 86 -8.27 9.20 -11.18
N ARG A 87 -9.12 8.25 -10.77
CA ARG A 87 -8.92 7.43 -9.56
C ARG A 87 -7.64 6.59 -9.65
N THR A 88 -7.39 5.93 -10.77
CA THR A 88 -6.19 5.12 -10.99
C THR A 88 -4.93 5.97 -10.92
N GLN A 89 -4.93 7.15 -11.55
CA GLN A 89 -3.80 8.09 -11.49
C GLN A 89 -3.57 8.64 -10.08
N GLU A 90 -4.64 8.97 -9.35
CA GLU A 90 -4.57 9.45 -7.98
C GLU A 90 -3.94 8.39 -7.06
N ILE A 91 -4.43 7.13 -7.13
CA ILE A 91 -3.93 6.04 -6.30
C ILE A 91 -2.47 5.70 -6.65
N SER A 92 -2.10 5.66 -7.93
CA SER A 92 -0.70 5.44 -8.35
C SER A 92 0.24 6.48 -7.73
N ARG A 93 -0.16 7.76 -7.75
CA ARG A 93 0.62 8.86 -7.13
C ARG A 93 0.70 8.72 -5.61
N LEU A 94 -0.42 8.32 -4.98
CA LEU A 94 -0.49 8.08 -3.54
C LEU A 94 0.49 6.97 -3.13
N ILE A 95 0.45 5.81 -3.80
CA ILE A 95 1.37 4.69 -3.52
C ILE A 95 2.83 5.15 -3.70
N GLY A 96 3.17 5.73 -4.84
CA GLY A 96 4.53 6.20 -5.11
C GLY A 96 5.04 7.20 -4.06
N ARG A 97 4.22 8.17 -3.65
CA ARG A 97 4.56 9.15 -2.61
C ARG A 97 4.75 8.48 -1.25
N SER A 98 3.86 7.55 -0.89
CA SER A 98 3.91 6.81 0.37
C SER A 98 5.19 5.98 0.48
N ILE A 99 5.53 5.25 -0.55
CA ILE A 99 6.73 4.40 -0.58
C ILE A 99 8.01 5.23 -0.55
N ARG A 100 8.06 6.38 -1.24
CA ARG A 100 9.23 7.28 -1.19
C ARG A 100 9.54 7.80 0.21
N ALA A 101 8.56 7.87 1.11
CA ALA A 101 8.79 8.25 2.50
C ALA A 101 9.62 7.22 3.29
N ALA A 102 9.74 6.00 2.80
CA ALA A 102 10.53 4.92 3.42
C ALA A 102 11.90 4.72 2.74
N VAL A 103 12.30 5.54 1.76
CA VAL A 103 13.50 5.32 0.94
C VAL A 103 14.40 6.55 0.92
N ASP A 104 15.68 6.34 1.21
CA ASP A 104 16.72 7.33 0.94
C ASP A 104 17.15 7.24 -0.55
N MET A 105 16.70 8.19 -1.34
CA MET A 105 16.95 8.23 -2.78
C MET A 105 18.44 8.41 -3.11
N SER A 106 19.22 9.03 -2.23
CA SER A 106 20.68 9.20 -2.41
C SER A 106 21.41 7.88 -2.25
N VAL A 107 20.93 7.02 -1.36
CA VAL A 107 21.47 5.67 -1.14
C VAL A 107 21.07 4.70 -2.24
N LEU A 108 19.84 4.85 -2.79
CA LEU A 108 19.40 4.10 -3.96
C LEU A 108 20.28 4.40 -5.18
N GLY A 109 20.87 5.62 -5.25
CA GLY A 109 21.68 6.07 -6.37
C GLY A 109 20.86 6.14 -7.65
N GLU A 110 21.48 6.35 -8.80
CA GLU A 110 20.78 6.47 -10.08
C GLU A 110 20.18 5.14 -10.57
N ASN A 111 19.32 4.55 -9.74
CA ASN A 111 18.49 3.38 -10.04
C ASN A 111 17.01 3.72 -9.88
N THR A 112 16.17 3.00 -10.59
CA THR A 112 14.71 3.15 -10.52
C THR A 112 14.07 1.86 -10.00
N ILE A 113 13.12 2.00 -9.08
CA ILE A 113 12.22 0.91 -8.70
C ILE A 113 10.80 1.30 -9.13
N VAL A 114 10.18 0.47 -9.94
CA VAL A 114 8.77 0.60 -10.34
C VAL A 114 7.97 -0.43 -9.55
N LEU A 115 6.93 0.05 -8.88
CA LEU A 115 5.99 -0.79 -8.15
C LEU A 115 4.70 -0.93 -8.98
N ASP A 116 4.29 -2.16 -9.24
CA ASP A 116 3.01 -2.44 -9.88
C ASP A 116 2.07 -3.08 -8.85
N CYS A 117 0.89 -2.49 -8.68
CA CYS A 117 -0.11 -2.93 -7.70
C CYS A 117 -1.41 -3.30 -8.41
N ASP A 118 -1.62 -4.58 -8.64
CA ASP A 118 -2.78 -5.12 -9.33
C ASP A 118 -3.81 -5.69 -8.34
N VAL A 119 -4.98 -5.07 -8.27
CA VAL A 119 -6.08 -5.57 -7.44
C VAL A 119 -6.73 -6.77 -8.12
N LEU A 120 -6.56 -7.93 -7.50
CA LEU A 120 -7.15 -9.19 -7.97
C LEU A 120 -8.58 -9.36 -7.47
N GLN A 121 -8.85 -8.89 -6.24
CA GLN A 121 -10.17 -8.91 -5.61
C GLN A 121 -10.31 -7.70 -4.68
N ALA A 122 -11.41 -6.97 -4.81
CA ALA A 122 -11.70 -5.77 -4.03
C ALA A 122 -12.86 -6.03 -3.05
N ASP A 123 -12.61 -5.71 -1.77
CA ASP A 123 -13.59 -5.72 -0.68
C ASP A 123 -13.28 -4.57 0.31
N GLY A 124 -13.18 -3.34 -0.20
CA GLY A 124 -12.75 -2.16 0.56
C GLY A 124 -11.25 -2.10 0.81
N GLY A 125 -10.69 -0.91 1.02
CA GLY A 125 -9.29 -0.69 1.40
C GLY A 125 -8.24 -1.11 0.35
N THR A 126 -8.56 -1.08 -0.95
CA THR A 126 -7.61 -1.55 -1.99
C THR A 126 -6.36 -0.70 -2.08
N ARG A 127 -6.47 0.64 -1.92
CA ARG A 127 -5.31 1.56 -1.94
C ARG A 127 -4.40 1.38 -0.73
N THR A 128 -4.98 1.14 0.46
CA THR A 128 -4.22 0.93 1.70
C THR A 128 -3.51 -0.42 1.70
N ALA A 129 -4.19 -1.47 1.23
CA ALA A 129 -3.58 -2.78 1.00
C ALA A 129 -2.45 -2.70 -0.04
N ALA A 130 -2.63 -1.95 -1.14
CA ALA A 130 -1.59 -1.74 -2.16
C ALA A 130 -0.34 -1.06 -1.57
N ILE A 131 -0.49 0.02 -0.79
CA ILE A 131 0.65 0.69 -0.14
C ILE A 131 1.37 -0.27 0.81
N THR A 132 0.61 -0.96 1.65
CA THR A 132 1.17 -1.86 2.67
C THR A 132 1.87 -3.06 2.04
N GLY A 133 1.32 -3.64 0.96
CA GLY A 133 1.93 -4.73 0.21
C GLY A 133 3.12 -4.29 -0.65
N ALA A 134 3.04 -3.10 -1.26
CA ALA A 134 4.12 -2.54 -2.08
C ALA A 134 5.42 -2.33 -1.26
N TYR A 135 5.31 -1.97 0.01
CA TYR A 135 6.49 -1.88 0.89
C TYR A 135 7.18 -3.25 1.06
N VAL A 136 6.43 -4.32 1.20
CA VAL A 136 7.00 -5.69 1.33
C VAL A 136 7.70 -6.09 0.03
N ALA A 137 7.07 -5.86 -1.12
CA ALA A 137 7.68 -6.12 -2.43
C ALA A 137 8.94 -5.27 -2.65
N LEU A 138 8.92 -3.99 -2.26
CA LEU A 138 10.08 -3.11 -2.30
C LEU A 138 11.24 -3.65 -1.46
N ALA A 139 10.97 -4.10 -0.24
CA ALA A 139 12.01 -4.63 0.65
C ALA A 139 12.69 -5.85 0.03
N ASP A 140 11.92 -6.77 -0.55
CA ASP A 140 12.47 -7.94 -1.26
C ASP A 140 13.32 -7.54 -2.46
N ALA A 141 12.88 -6.55 -3.26
CA ALA A 141 13.66 -6.06 -4.41
C ALA A 141 14.97 -5.37 -3.98
N VAL A 142 14.96 -4.68 -2.84
CA VAL A 142 16.17 -4.07 -2.26
C VAL A 142 17.16 -5.14 -1.82
N ASP A 143 16.69 -6.17 -1.12
CA ASP A 143 17.54 -7.29 -0.69
C ASP A 143 18.11 -8.03 -1.90
N TRP A 144 17.31 -8.26 -2.94
CA TRP A 144 17.78 -8.82 -4.20
C TRP A 144 18.86 -7.95 -4.83
N ALA A 145 18.69 -6.63 -4.91
CA ALA A 145 19.65 -5.71 -5.50
C ALA A 145 20.98 -5.67 -4.73
N ILE A 146 20.94 -5.79 -3.39
CA ILE A 146 22.12 -5.92 -2.54
C ILE A 146 22.83 -7.25 -2.83
N ALA A 147 22.10 -8.36 -2.89
CA ALA A 147 22.66 -9.68 -3.18
C ALA A 147 23.32 -9.74 -4.57
N LYS A 148 22.76 -9.04 -5.57
CA LYS A 148 23.35 -8.89 -6.93
C LYS A 148 24.44 -7.82 -6.98
N LYS A 149 24.77 -7.13 -5.87
CA LYS A 149 25.78 -6.05 -5.76
C LYS A 149 25.48 -4.84 -6.67
N LEU A 150 24.22 -4.59 -6.97
CA LEU A 150 23.78 -3.41 -7.74
C LEU A 150 23.73 -2.17 -6.86
N ILE A 151 23.46 -2.34 -5.57
CA ILE A 151 23.60 -1.34 -4.51
C ILE A 151 24.43 -1.91 -3.37
N THR A 152 25.11 -1.05 -2.61
CA THR A 152 26.05 -1.48 -1.56
C THR A 152 25.43 -1.58 -0.17
N LYS A 153 24.34 -0.88 0.06
CA LYS A 153 23.59 -0.87 1.33
C LYS A 153 22.13 -0.61 1.08
N SER A 154 21.30 -0.98 2.04
CA SER A 154 19.85 -0.75 1.94
C SER A 154 19.53 0.75 1.92
N PRO A 155 18.73 1.22 0.96
CA PRO A 155 18.18 2.57 0.94
C PRO A 155 16.94 2.71 1.83
N LEU A 156 16.45 1.63 2.45
CA LEU A 156 15.27 1.69 3.32
C LEU A 156 15.62 2.41 4.64
N ILE A 157 14.88 3.47 4.96
CA ILE A 157 15.04 4.28 6.17
C ILE A 157 13.94 4.03 7.21
N GLY A 158 13.00 3.15 6.89
CA GLY A 158 11.88 2.77 7.75
C GLY A 158 10.85 1.97 6.96
N SER A 159 9.75 1.65 7.59
CA SER A 159 8.59 1.04 6.95
C SER A 159 7.49 2.07 6.68
N VAL A 160 6.53 1.69 5.85
CA VAL A 160 5.30 2.45 5.63
C VAL A 160 4.13 1.48 5.55
N ALA A 161 3.03 1.84 6.21
CA ALA A 161 1.77 1.11 6.18
C ALA A 161 0.60 2.07 6.01
N ALA A 162 -0.52 1.57 5.54
CA ALA A 162 -1.72 2.36 5.34
C ALA A 162 -2.97 1.57 5.74
N VAL A 163 -3.94 2.28 6.30
CA VAL A 163 -5.22 1.71 6.70
C VAL A 163 -6.36 2.67 6.40
N SER A 164 -7.55 2.15 6.17
CA SER A 164 -8.78 2.94 6.12
C SER A 164 -9.45 2.99 7.48
N VAL A 165 -10.02 4.14 7.82
CA VAL A 165 -10.86 4.34 8.99
C VAL A 165 -12.09 5.15 8.58
N GLY A 166 -13.16 5.08 9.33
CA GLY A 166 -14.34 5.87 9.02
C GLY A 166 -15.39 5.82 10.11
N ILE A 167 -16.45 6.60 9.93
CA ILE A 167 -17.61 6.64 10.81
C ILE A 167 -18.78 5.93 10.14
N ILE A 168 -19.24 4.86 10.76
CA ILE A 168 -20.37 4.07 10.28
C ILE A 168 -21.40 3.97 11.39
N ASP A 169 -22.60 4.50 11.15
CA ASP A 169 -23.69 4.55 12.14
C ASP A 169 -23.27 5.25 13.46
N GLY A 170 -22.43 6.29 13.35
CA GLY A 170 -21.93 7.05 14.51
C GLY A 170 -20.78 6.38 15.28
N GLU A 171 -20.23 5.25 14.80
CA GLU A 171 -19.13 4.51 15.43
C GLU A 171 -17.87 4.60 14.57
N ALA A 172 -16.72 4.98 15.17
CA ALA A 172 -15.43 4.95 14.51
C ALA A 172 -14.98 3.50 14.27
N ARG A 173 -14.60 3.18 13.04
CA ARG A 173 -14.18 1.81 12.65
C ARG A 173 -12.85 1.80 11.92
N LEU A 174 -12.04 0.80 12.25
CA LEU A 174 -10.78 0.49 11.64
C LEU A 174 -10.96 -0.47 10.46
N ASP A 175 -10.17 -0.28 9.39
CA ASP A 175 -10.08 -1.20 8.24
C ASP A 175 -11.44 -1.52 7.63
N LEU A 176 -11.97 -0.54 6.91
CA LEU A 176 -13.29 -0.60 6.30
C LEU A 176 -13.32 -1.65 5.18
N HIS A 177 -14.18 -2.65 5.29
CA HIS A 177 -14.53 -3.52 4.19
C HIS A 177 -15.64 -2.87 3.33
N TYR A 178 -16.01 -3.48 2.21
CA TYR A 178 -16.92 -2.87 1.24
C TYR A 178 -18.26 -2.42 1.84
N ASP A 179 -18.89 -3.23 2.70
CA ASP A 179 -20.18 -2.88 3.30
C ASP A 179 -20.07 -1.72 4.32
N ASP A 180 -18.92 -1.56 4.99
CA ASP A 180 -18.65 -0.40 5.83
C ASP A 180 -18.40 0.84 4.95
N ASP A 181 -17.56 0.72 3.92
CA ASP A 181 -17.16 1.81 3.01
C ASP A 181 -18.37 2.47 2.33
N VAL A 182 -19.30 1.67 1.81
CA VAL A 182 -20.54 2.15 1.17
C VAL A 182 -21.46 2.90 2.13
N ARG A 183 -21.41 2.58 3.43
CA ARG A 183 -22.28 3.18 4.47
C ARG A 183 -21.58 4.27 5.26
N ALA A 184 -20.31 4.50 5.00
CA ALA A 184 -19.51 5.45 5.76
C ALA A 184 -20.06 6.87 5.64
N GLN A 185 -20.29 7.52 6.77
CA GLN A 185 -20.61 8.94 6.88
C GLN A 185 -19.35 9.79 6.68
N THR A 186 -18.20 9.23 7.07
CA THR A 186 -16.87 9.76 6.83
C THR A 186 -15.97 8.57 6.51
N ASP A 187 -15.21 8.66 5.43
CA ASP A 187 -14.15 7.73 5.10
C ASP A 187 -12.80 8.45 5.10
N MET A 188 -11.77 7.77 5.59
CA MET A 188 -10.42 8.31 5.65
C MET A 188 -9.40 7.22 5.37
N ASN A 189 -8.39 7.56 4.57
CA ASN A 189 -7.22 6.72 4.35
C ASN A 189 -6.01 7.41 4.99
N VAL A 190 -5.30 6.68 5.82
CA VAL A 190 -4.15 7.19 6.57
C VAL A 190 -2.93 6.37 6.22
N VAL A 191 -1.84 7.05 5.88
CA VAL A 191 -0.53 6.46 5.59
C VAL A 191 0.45 6.94 6.64
N MET A 192 1.15 6.00 7.28
CA MET A 192 2.13 6.31 8.32
C MET A 192 3.44 5.57 8.10
N THR A 193 4.52 6.20 8.54
CA THR A 193 5.83 5.55 8.70
C THR A 193 5.85 4.67 9.94
N GLY A 194 6.74 3.67 9.98
CA GLY A 194 6.85 2.76 11.13
C GLY A 194 7.30 3.42 12.43
N ASP A 195 7.82 4.66 12.39
CA ASP A 195 8.13 5.48 13.55
C ASP A 195 6.98 6.41 13.97
N GLY A 196 5.79 6.21 13.43
CA GLY A 196 4.54 6.86 13.86
C GLY A 196 4.26 8.23 13.25
N ARG A 197 4.97 8.64 12.19
CA ARG A 197 4.71 9.92 11.50
C ARG A 197 3.73 9.73 10.35
N PHE A 198 2.86 10.72 10.15
CA PHE A 198 1.93 10.74 9.04
C PHE A 198 2.64 11.09 7.72
N VAL A 199 2.41 10.28 6.69
CA VAL A 199 2.83 10.57 5.31
C VAL A 199 1.69 11.25 4.55
N GLU A 200 0.47 10.73 4.73
CA GLU A 200 -0.73 11.28 4.11
C GLU A 200 -1.96 10.98 4.97
N VAL A 201 -2.86 11.95 5.03
CA VAL A 201 -4.19 11.81 5.62
C VAL A 201 -5.18 12.32 4.58
N GLN A 202 -6.03 11.45 4.07
CA GLN A 202 -7.03 11.77 3.07
C GLN A 202 -8.40 11.35 3.62
N GLY A 203 -9.27 12.31 3.89
CA GLY A 203 -10.59 12.05 4.46
C GLY A 203 -11.67 12.89 3.81
N THR A 204 -12.85 12.30 3.70
CA THR A 204 -14.03 12.93 3.10
C THR A 204 -15.24 12.69 4.00
N ALA A 205 -16.03 13.74 4.24
CA ALA A 205 -17.36 13.60 4.83
C ALA A 205 -18.36 13.41 3.67
N GLU A 206 -18.99 12.26 3.62
CA GLU A 206 -20.03 11.96 2.61
C GLU A 206 -21.39 12.54 2.98
N GLY A 207 -21.57 12.97 4.22
CA GLY A 207 -22.79 13.60 4.74
C GLY A 207 -22.46 14.84 5.55
N GLU A 208 -22.73 14.81 6.86
CA GLU A 208 -22.44 15.92 7.75
C GLU A 208 -20.93 16.08 7.99
N PRO A 209 -20.40 17.32 8.05
CA PRO A 209 -19.03 17.58 8.39
C PRO A 209 -18.66 17.02 9.77
N PHE A 210 -17.44 16.49 9.89
CA PHE A 210 -16.90 16.00 11.17
C PHE A 210 -16.06 17.06 11.89
N ASP A 211 -16.07 17.03 13.20
CA ASP A 211 -15.33 17.97 14.02
C ASP A 211 -13.88 17.50 14.30
N ARG A 212 -13.13 18.34 15.01
CA ARG A 212 -11.74 18.06 15.39
C ARG A 212 -11.61 16.87 16.34
N GLY A 213 -12.60 16.62 17.21
CA GLY A 213 -12.60 15.50 18.15
C GLY A 213 -12.66 14.19 17.40
N LEU A 214 -13.59 14.09 16.46
CA LEU A 214 -13.77 12.91 15.61
C LEU A 214 -12.56 12.67 14.69
N LEU A 215 -11.96 13.74 14.15
CA LEU A 215 -10.71 13.61 13.39
C LEU A 215 -9.61 12.97 14.23
N ASN A 216 -9.42 13.43 15.47
CA ASN A 216 -8.40 12.88 16.35
C ASN A 216 -8.67 11.40 16.69
N GLU A 217 -9.92 11.02 16.96
CA GLU A 217 -10.32 9.63 17.19
C GLU A 217 -10.00 8.72 16.01
N LEU A 218 -10.30 9.17 14.77
CA LEU A 218 -9.98 8.44 13.56
C LEU A 218 -8.46 8.31 13.35
N LEU A 219 -7.69 9.36 13.64
CA LEU A 219 -6.24 9.32 13.54
C LEU A 219 -5.59 8.40 14.57
N ASP A 220 -6.10 8.39 15.82
CA ASP A 220 -5.62 7.48 16.87
C ASP A 220 -5.90 6.01 16.49
N LEU A 221 -7.10 5.74 15.97
CA LEU A 221 -7.49 4.42 15.50
C LEU A 221 -6.61 3.97 14.31
N ALA A 222 -6.36 4.87 13.36
CA ALA A 222 -5.48 4.60 12.22
C ALA A 222 -4.03 4.35 12.67
N ALA A 223 -3.53 5.09 13.65
CA ALA A 223 -2.19 4.90 14.19
C ALA A 223 -2.00 3.52 14.81
N ALA A 224 -2.99 3.05 15.59
CA ALA A 224 -2.99 1.69 16.12
C ALA A 224 -2.97 0.65 14.99
N GLY A 225 -3.86 0.78 14.00
CA GLY A 225 -3.91 -0.13 12.86
C GLY A 225 -2.62 -0.14 12.02
N CYS A 226 -2.00 1.02 11.79
CA CYS A 226 -0.71 1.08 11.07
C CYS A 226 0.43 0.45 11.88
N THR A 227 0.41 0.55 13.20
CA THR A 227 1.38 -0.12 14.09
C THR A 227 1.27 -1.64 13.94
N ASP A 228 0.06 -2.19 13.99
CA ASP A 228 -0.17 -3.62 13.80
C ASP A 228 0.26 -4.08 12.41
N LEU A 229 -0.06 -3.32 11.36
CA LEU A 229 0.35 -3.62 9.98
C LEU A 229 1.88 -3.62 9.83
N THR A 230 2.58 -2.66 10.46
CA THR A 230 4.04 -2.60 10.47
C THR A 230 4.64 -3.83 11.15
N ALA A 231 4.06 -4.28 12.25
CA ALA A 231 4.50 -5.51 12.93
C ALA A 231 4.31 -6.75 12.04
N LEU A 232 3.18 -6.84 11.32
CA LEU A 232 2.91 -7.93 10.39
C LEU A 232 3.86 -7.91 9.17
N GLN A 233 4.20 -6.72 8.63
CA GLN A 233 5.22 -6.56 7.59
C GLN A 233 6.58 -7.06 8.07
N ALA A 234 7.00 -6.64 9.27
CA ALA A 234 8.27 -7.04 9.86
C ALA A 234 8.32 -8.57 10.07
N ALA A 235 7.25 -9.17 10.58
CA ALA A 235 7.14 -10.61 10.76
C ALA A 235 7.25 -11.37 9.42
N ALA A 236 6.58 -10.88 8.37
CA ALA A 236 6.67 -11.47 7.04
C ALA A 236 8.09 -11.37 6.47
N LEU A 237 8.74 -10.20 6.59
CA LEU A 237 10.09 -9.94 6.08
C LEU A 237 11.18 -10.72 6.85
N ALA A 238 10.94 -11.09 8.11
CA ALA A 238 11.86 -11.91 8.89
C ALA A 238 11.97 -13.36 8.39
N ILE A 239 11.03 -13.84 7.59
CA ILE A 239 11.07 -15.17 6.98
C ILE A 239 11.95 -15.10 5.72
N PRO A 240 13.08 -15.82 5.63
CA PRO A 240 13.90 -15.82 4.43
C PRO A 240 13.09 -16.29 3.22
N LEU A 241 13.21 -15.61 2.09
CA LEU A 241 12.70 -16.15 0.82
C LEU A 241 13.54 -17.37 0.43
N ALA A 242 12.87 -18.43 -0.03
CA ALA A 242 13.58 -19.53 -0.66
C ALA A 242 14.34 -18.96 -1.88
N VAL A 243 15.67 -19.08 -1.86
CA VAL A 243 16.51 -18.61 -2.97
C VAL A 243 16.10 -19.41 -4.21
N SER A 244 15.38 -18.80 -5.13
CA SER A 244 15.18 -19.34 -6.46
C SER A 244 16.57 -19.44 -7.12
N GLN A 245 17.03 -20.64 -7.37
CA GLN A 245 18.24 -20.90 -8.16
C GLN A 245 17.86 -20.66 -9.63
N ALA A 246 17.84 -19.41 -10.07
CA ALA A 246 17.79 -19.06 -11.48
C ALA A 246 19.05 -18.27 -11.86
#